data_eb1839e9842e91f2ccd67b3e5d199184
#
_entry.id   eb1839e9842e91f2ccd67b3e5d199184
#
_cell.length_a   1.000
_cell.length_b   1.000
_cell.length_c   1.000
_cell.angle_alpha   90.00
_cell.angle_beta   90.00
_cell.angle_gamma   90.00
#
_symmetry.space_group_name_H-M   'P 1'
#
loop_
_entity.id
_entity.type
_entity.pdbx_description
1 polymer ?
#
loop_
_entity_poly.entity_id
_entity_poly.type
_entity_poly.pdbx_seq_one_letter_code
_entity_poly.pdbx_strand_id
1 'polypeptide(L)'
;MKKISVLIPCYNEAENVGPISRAVTEILEKELPQYDYELVFIDNDSTDGTRDIIRGLCADNPRIKAILNARNFGQFNSPYYGMLQITGDCVIEMVADFQDPVELIPQYVHEWEKGYKIVIGIKTSSKENRLMYWLRSCYYKTIKKLSDVEQIEHFTGS
;
A
#
# COMPACT_ATOMS: atom_id res chain seq x y z
N MET A 1 -22.52 4.60 6.13
CA MET A 1 -21.31 5.39 5.77
C MET A 1 -20.38 4.43 5.08
N LYS A 2 -19.84 4.78 3.92
CA LYS A 2 -18.84 3.92 3.24
C LYS A 2 -17.54 3.90 4.04
N LYS A 3 -16.75 2.83 3.90
CA LYS A 3 -15.54 2.59 4.67
C LYS A 3 -14.34 2.42 3.76
N ILE A 4 -13.22 3.04 4.10
CA ILE A 4 -11.93 2.90 3.44
C ILE A 4 -11.05 1.97 4.27
N SER A 5 -10.45 0.96 3.64
CA SER A 5 -9.40 0.15 4.24
C SER A 5 -8.06 0.57 3.65
N VAL A 6 -7.10 0.92 4.51
CA VAL A 6 -5.70 1.10 4.10
C VAL A 6 -4.91 -0.11 4.59
N LEU A 7 -4.35 -0.88 3.67
CA LEU A 7 -3.53 -2.05 3.94
C LEU A 7 -2.06 -1.69 3.83
N ILE A 8 -1.29 -1.96 4.88
CA ILE A 8 0.15 -1.69 4.94
C ILE A 8 0.91 -2.99 5.23
N PRO A 9 1.49 -3.63 4.21
CA PRO A 9 2.42 -4.73 4.39
C PRO A 9 3.70 -4.26 5.08
N CYS A 10 4.19 -5.04 6.04
CA CYS A 10 5.39 -4.73 6.81
C CYS A 10 6.32 -5.94 6.92
N TYR A 11 7.62 -5.68 6.83
CA TYR A 11 8.67 -6.63 7.19
C TYR A 11 9.93 -5.88 7.64
N ASN A 12 10.20 -5.87 8.95
CA ASN A 12 11.28 -5.12 9.57
C ASN A 12 11.21 -3.61 9.29
N GLU A 13 10.09 -3.01 9.69
CA GLU A 13 9.73 -1.60 9.47
C GLU A 13 9.53 -0.84 10.79
N ALA A 14 10.28 -1.19 11.85
CA ALA A 14 10.11 -0.61 13.18
C ALA A 14 10.19 0.93 13.20
N GLU A 15 11.03 1.52 12.36
CA GLU A 15 11.17 2.99 12.28
C GLU A 15 10.00 3.65 11.54
N ASN A 16 9.32 2.93 10.65
CA ASN A 16 8.35 3.48 9.73
C ASN A 16 6.89 3.29 10.16
N VAL A 17 6.53 2.17 10.83
CA VAL A 17 5.13 1.84 11.15
C VAL A 17 4.44 2.89 12.02
N GLY A 18 5.14 3.51 12.96
CA GLY A 18 4.60 4.59 13.77
C GLY A 18 4.34 5.88 12.98
N PRO A 19 5.33 6.42 12.27
CA PRO A 19 5.18 7.57 11.39
C PRO A 19 4.09 7.40 10.32
N ILE A 20 4.07 6.28 9.57
CA ILE A 20 3.09 6.05 8.51
C ILE A 20 1.67 5.93 9.06
N SER A 21 1.50 5.28 10.22
CA SER A 21 0.21 5.20 10.91
C SER A 21 -0.37 6.57 11.19
N ARG A 22 0.44 7.48 11.75
CA ARG A 22 0.01 8.86 12.04
C ARG A 22 -0.34 9.63 10.77
N ALA A 23 0.52 9.58 9.76
CA ALA A 23 0.33 10.31 8.50
C ALA A 23 -0.95 9.86 7.77
N VAL A 24 -1.20 8.56 7.67
CA VAL A 24 -2.40 8.02 7.03
C VAL A 24 -3.66 8.38 7.84
N THR A 25 -3.62 8.23 9.16
CA THR A 25 -4.75 8.59 10.03
C THR A 25 -5.10 10.07 9.90
N GLU A 26 -4.10 10.95 9.94
CA GLU A 26 -4.30 12.39 9.81
C GLU A 26 -4.95 12.78 8.48
N ILE A 27 -4.52 12.20 7.36
CA ILE A 27 -5.11 12.46 6.05
C ILE A 27 -6.54 11.95 5.97
N LEU A 28 -6.82 10.75 6.46
CA LEU A 28 -8.17 10.18 6.44
C LEU A 28 -9.15 11.02 7.28
N GLU A 29 -8.73 11.45 8.47
CA GLU A 29 -9.57 12.24 9.37
C GLU A 29 -9.79 13.68 8.88
N LYS A 30 -8.78 14.29 8.26
CA LYS A 30 -8.82 15.68 7.84
C LYS A 30 -9.47 15.87 6.46
N GLU A 31 -9.11 15.02 5.50
CA GLU A 31 -9.50 15.22 4.09
C GLU A 31 -10.66 14.32 3.65
N LEU A 32 -10.93 13.24 4.40
CA LEU A 32 -11.99 12.27 4.08
C LEU A 32 -12.94 12.00 5.26
N PRO A 33 -13.36 13.04 6.03
CA PRO A 33 -14.16 12.86 7.25
C PRO A 33 -15.56 12.25 7.01
N GLN A 34 -16.02 12.20 5.75
CA GLN A 34 -17.28 11.60 5.34
C GLN A 34 -17.22 10.07 5.25
N TYR A 35 -16.04 9.46 5.40
CA TYR A 35 -15.84 8.02 5.40
C TYR A 35 -15.52 7.50 6.80
N ASP A 36 -15.94 6.27 7.08
CA ASP A 36 -15.28 5.48 8.13
C ASP A 36 -13.99 4.87 7.55
N TYR A 37 -13.06 4.47 8.42
CA TYR A 37 -11.83 3.85 7.95
C TYR A 37 -11.32 2.75 8.88
N GLU A 38 -10.50 1.89 8.33
CA GLU A 38 -9.60 1.02 9.07
C GLU A 38 -8.19 1.07 8.46
N LEU A 39 -7.19 1.04 9.31
CA LEU A 39 -5.79 0.90 8.94
C LEU A 39 -5.34 -0.50 9.35
N VAL A 40 -4.95 -1.33 8.41
CA VAL A 40 -4.60 -2.73 8.64
C VAL A 40 -3.13 -2.95 8.32
N PHE A 41 -2.33 -3.21 9.34
CA PHE A 41 -0.96 -3.66 9.17
C PHE A 41 -0.95 -5.17 8.96
N ILE A 42 -0.21 -5.67 7.96
CA ILE A 42 0.09 -7.08 7.83
C ILE A 42 1.59 -7.31 7.97
N ASP A 43 1.98 -7.82 9.13
CA ASP A 43 3.37 -8.10 9.46
C ASP A 43 3.79 -9.48 8.98
N ASN A 44 4.83 -9.53 8.17
CA ASN A 44 5.31 -10.74 7.53
C ASN A 44 6.45 -11.41 8.31
N ASP A 45 6.28 -11.55 9.65
CA ASP A 45 7.23 -12.15 10.58
C ASP A 45 8.47 -11.30 10.84
N SER A 46 8.26 -10.02 11.18
CA SER A 46 9.32 -9.10 11.57
C SER A 46 10.01 -9.51 12.87
N THR A 47 11.31 -9.18 12.96
CA THR A 47 12.19 -9.52 14.09
C THR A 47 12.84 -8.30 14.75
N ASP A 48 12.59 -7.09 14.26
CA ASP A 48 13.22 -5.83 14.66
C ASP A 48 12.43 -4.99 15.68
N GLY A 49 11.31 -5.50 16.19
CA GLY A 49 10.40 -4.76 17.08
C GLY A 49 9.17 -4.17 16.38
N THR A 50 9.04 -4.26 15.07
CA THR A 50 7.87 -3.81 14.30
C THR A 50 6.56 -4.29 14.92
N ARG A 51 6.49 -5.57 15.30
CA ARG A 51 5.29 -6.20 15.87
C ARG A 51 4.82 -5.56 17.16
N ASP A 52 5.75 -5.19 18.02
CA ASP A 52 5.41 -4.60 19.32
C ASP A 52 4.89 -3.17 19.15
N ILE A 53 5.46 -2.43 18.21
CA ILE A 53 4.96 -1.09 17.85
C ILE A 53 3.54 -1.21 17.28
N ILE A 54 3.29 -2.13 16.35
CA ILE A 54 1.95 -2.33 15.77
C ILE A 54 0.93 -2.72 16.84
N ARG A 55 1.28 -3.60 17.80
CA ARG A 55 0.40 -3.96 18.93
C ARG A 55 0.05 -2.73 19.77
N GLY A 56 1.02 -1.85 20.03
CA GLY A 56 0.79 -0.58 20.72
C GLY A 56 -0.20 0.31 19.97
N LEU A 57 0.00 0.49 18.66
CA LEU A 57 -0.91 1.27 17.81
C LEU A 57 -2.35 0.71 17.82
N CYS A 58 -2.50 -0.61 17.77
CA CYS A 58 -3.81 -1.26 17.87
C CYS A 58 -4.48 -1.07 19.25
N ALA A 59 -3.70 -1.02 20.33
CA ALA A 59 -4.22 -0.78 21.67
C ALA A 59 -4.71 0.67 21.84
N ASP A 60 -4.02 1.63 21.20
CA ASP A 60 -4.33 3.05 21.29
C ASP A 60 -5.49 3.49 20.39
N ASN A 61 -5.69 2.81 19.25
CA ASN A 61 -6.73 3.18 18.27
C ASN A 61 -7.46 1.93 17.72
N PRO A 62 -8.76 1.75 18.03
CA PRO A 62 -9.54 0.59 17.57
C PRO A 62 -9.76 0.51 16.06
N ARG A 63 -9.47 1.58 15.31
CA ARG A 63 -9.49 1.58 13.84
C ARG A 63 -8.22 1.00 13.25
N ILE A 64 -7.15 0.83 14.05
CA ILE A 64 -5.91 0.19 13.62
C ILE A 64 -5.98 -1.28 13.97
N LYS A 65 -5.68 -2.12 13.00
CA LYS A 65 -5.73 -3.58 13.12
C LYS A 65 -4.43 -4.19 12.66
N ALA A 66 -4.14 -5.39 13.13
CA ALA A 66 -2.94 -6.13 12.78
C ALA A 66 -3.24 -7.57 12.39
N ILE A 67 -2.57 -8.02 11.34
CA ILE A 67 -2.42 -9.42 10.98
C ILE A 67 -0.94 -9.74 11.19
N LEU A 68 -0.64 -10.65 12.11
CA LEU A 68 0.73 -11.03 12.43
C LEU A 68 0.98 -12.44 11.91
N ASN A 69 1.69 -12.56 10.80
CA ASN A 69 2.01 -13.83 10.18
C ASN A 69 2.92 -14.69 11.09
N ALA A 70 2.70 -15.98 11.11
CA ALA A 70 3.51 -16.92 11.90
C ALA A 70 4.89 -17.21 11.27
N ARG A 71 5.10 -16.81 10.01
CA ARG A 71 6.37 -16.85 9.26
C ARG A 71 6.31 -15.89 8.09
N ASN A 72 7.44 -15.62 7.47
CA ASN A 72 7.49 -14.85 6.23
C ASN A 72 6.91 -15.68 5.06
N PHE A 73 5.81 -15.20 4.46
CA PHE A 73 5.13 -15.77 3.30
C PHE A 73 5.50 -15.11 1.97
N GLY A 74 6.43 -14.17 2.00
CA GLY A 74 6.87 -13.41 0.82
C GLY A 74 6.02 -12.16 0.55
N GLN A 75 6.54 -11.33 -0.34
CA GLN A 75 6.00 -10.00 -0.64
C GLN A 75 4.66 -9.99 -1.38
N PHE A 76 4.24 -11.11 -1.96
CA PHE A 76 2.97 -11.19 -2.70
C PHE A 76 1.87 -11.91 -1.91
N ASN A 77 2.19 -13.04 -1.27
CA ASN A 77 1.18 -13.83 -0.58
C ASN A 77 0.67 -13.16 0.69
N SER A 78 1.56 -12.48 1.42
CA SER A 78 1.20 -11.79 2.65
C SER A 78 0.21 -10.63 2.39
N PRO A 79 0.47 -9.66 1.52
CA PRO A 79 -0.49 -8.60 1.20
C PRO A 79 -1.79 -9.14 0.60
N TYR A 80 -1.72 -10.14 -0.28
CA TYR A 80 -2.91 -10.76 -0.85
C TYR A 80 -3.82 -11.34 0.22
N TYR A 81 -3.26 -12.04 1.21
CA TYR A 81 -4.03 -12.52 2.36
C TYR A 81 -4.64 -11.35 3.15
N GLY A 82 -3.87 -10.27 3.36
CA GLY A 82 -4.35 -9.06 4.01
C GLY A 82 -5.57 -8.46 3.30
N MET A 83 -5.55 -8.37 1.98
CA MET A 83 -6.68 -7.89 1.17
C MET A 83 -7.95 -8.72 1.38
N LEU A 84 -7.85 -10.02 1.66
CA LEU A 84 -9.00 -10.88 1.92
C LEU A 84 -9.59 -10.68 3.32
N GLN A 85 -8.90 -10.00 4.23
CA GLN A 85 -9.33 -9.78 5.62
C GLN A 85 -9.90 -8.38 5.86
N ILE A 86 -9.74 -7.46 4.94
CA ILE A 86 -10.26 -6.09 5.05
C ILE A 86 -11.78 -6.06 4.88
N THR A 87 -12.41 -5.02 5.44
CA THR A 87 -13.87 -4.91 5.47
C THR A 87 -14.41 -3.62 4.83
N GLY A 88 -13.56 -2.80 4.23
CA GLY A 88 -13.96 -1.55 3.57
C GLY A 88 -14.58 -1.75 2.19
N ASP A 89 -15.27 -0.73 1.74
CA ASP A 89 -15.85 -0.63 0.38
C ASP A 89 -14.78 -0.31 -0.68
N CYS A 90 -13.65 0.23 -0.24
CA CYS A 90 -12.47 0.56 -1.02
C CYS A 90 -11.22 0.12 -0.26
N VAL A 91 -10.23 -0.40 -0.95
CA VAL A 91 -8.91 -0.73 -0.38
C VAL A 91 -7.83 0.11 -1.06
N ILE A 92 -6.91 0.63 -0.23
CA ILE A 92 -5.69 1.29 -0.68
C ILE A 92 -4.54 0.49 -0.07
N GLU A 93 -3.68 -0.06 -0.91
CA GLU A 93 -2.44 -0.69 -0.47
C GLU A 93 -1.31 0.33 -0.54
N MET A 94 -0.54 0.43 0.53
CA MET A 94 0.60 1.34 0.65
C MET A 94 1.77 0.65 1.32
N VAL A 95 2.98 0.96 0.88
CA VAL A 95 4.20 0.48 1.54
C VAL A 95 4.53 1.32 2.78
N ALA A 96 5.15 0.68 3.79
CA ALA A 96 5.46 1.34 5.06
C ALA A 96 6.56 2.41 4.98
N ASP A 97 7.43 2.35 3.98
CA ASP A 97 8.67 3.15 3.84
C ASP A 97 8.50 4.52 3.18
N PHE A 98 7.27 5.00 3.01
CA PHE A 98 6.94 6.27 2.37
C PHE A 98 7.38 6.40 0.89
N GLN A 99 7.64 5.30 0.19
CA GLN A 99 7.89 5.37 -1.25
C GLN A 99 6.66 5.85 -2.02
N ASP A 100 5.47 5.59 -1.49
CA ASP A 100 4.22 6.13 -2.00
C ASP A 100 3.76 7.30 -1.12
N PRO A 101 3.56 8.50 -1.71
CA PRO A 101 3.11 9.67 -0.96
C PRO A 101 1.71 9.45 -0.38
N VAL A 102 1.54 9.58 0.94
CA VAL A 102 0.25 9.43 1.63
C VAL A 102 -0.78 10.47 1.16
N GLU A 103 -0.33 11.61 0.65
CA GLU A 103 -1.14 12.69 0.09
C GLU A 103 -1.92 12.28 -1.17
N LEU A 104 -1.61 11.14 -1.76
CA LEU A 104 -2.35 10.58 -2.89
C LEU A 104 -3.64 9.85 -2.48
N ILE A 105 -3.79 9.49 -1.20
CA ILE A 105 -4.98 8.79 -0.68
C ILE A 105 -6.29 9.48 -1.11
N PRO A 106 -6.47 10.80 -0.91
CA PRO A 106 -7.71 11.47 -1.32
C PRO A 106 -7.95 11.42 -2.84
N GLN A 107 -6.88 11.43 -3.64
CA GLN A 107 -6.99 11.35 -5.10
C GLN A 107 -7.45 9.94 -5.53
N TYR A 108 -6.93 8.88 -4.93
CA TYR A 108 -7.38 7.52 -5.19
C TYR A 108 -8.86 7.32 -4.82
N VAL A 109 -9.28 7.84 -3.67
CA VAL A 109 -10.68 7.80 -3.23
C VAL A 109 -11.59 8.57 -4.20
N HIS A 110 -11.15 9.74 -4.67
CA HIS A 110 -11.92 10.52 -5.63
C HIS A 110 -12.11 9.80 -6.98
N GLU A 111 -11.09 9.12 -7.49
CA GLU A 111 -11.23 8.31 -8.70
C GLU A 111 -12.15 7.10 -8.48
N TRP A 112 -12.07 6.46 -7.31
CA TRP A 112 -13.01 5.41 -6.94
C TRP A 112 -14.46 5.92 -6.87
N GLU A 113 -14.71 7.12 -6.35
CA GLU A 113 -16.03 7.76 -6.33
C GLU A 113 -16.63 7.94 -7.74
N LYS A 114 -15.78 8.18 -8.74
CA LYS A 114 -16.19 8.25 -10.16
C LYS A 114 -16.57 6.90 -10.74
N GLY A 115 -16.38 5.80 -9.99
CA GLY A 115 -16.76 4.44 -10.39
C GLY A 115 -15.61 3.57 -10.89
N TYR A 116 -14.37 4.08 -10.90
CA TYR A 116 -13.22 3.25 -11.25
C TYR A 116 -13.01 2.14 -10.22
N LYS A 117 -12.82 0.90 -10.69
CA LYS A 117 -12.64 -0.27 -9.83
C LYS A 117 -11.20 -0.51 -9.43
N ILE A 118 -10.27 -0.06 -10.25
CA ILE A 118 -8.83 -0.14 -10.03
C ILE A 118 -8.25 1.23 -10.37
N VAL A 119 -7.52 1.81 -9.42
CA VAL A 119 -6.82 3.08 -9.56
C VAL A 119 -5.35 2.84 -9.26
N ILE A 120 -4.47 3.22 -10.17
CA ILE A 120 -3.03 2.95 -10.08
C ILE A 120 -2.26 4.25 -10.18
N GLY A 121 -1.38 4.49 -9.24
CA GLY A 121 -0.40 5.58 -9.30
C GLY A 121 0.74 5.24 -10.28
N ILE A 122 1.00 6.12 -11.25
CA ILE A 122 2.12 5.96 -12.19
C ILE A 122 3.17 7.02 -11.88
N LYS A 123 4.38 6.58 -11.52
CA LYS A 123 5.53 7.49 -11.35
C LYS A 123 5.96 8.05 -12.71
N THR A 124 5.72 9.33 -12.94
CA THR A 124 6.03 10.00 -14.22
C THR A 124 7.51 10.40 -14.36
N SER A 125 8.27 10.41 -13.27
CA SER A 125 9.70 10.70 -13.30
C SER A 125 10.46 9.78 -12.34
N SER A 126 11.51 9.15 -12.83
CA SER A 126 12.48 8.44 -12.00
C SER A 126 13.86 9.10 -12.21
N LYS A 127 14.61 9.30 -11.12
CA LYS A 127 16.01 9.81 -11.18
C LYS A 127 16.99 8.73 -11.67
N GLU A 128 16.52 7.82 -12.51
CA GLU A 128 17.36 6.73 -13.01
C GLU A 128 18.37 7.20 -14.05
N ASN A 129 19.51 6.49 -14.10
CA ASN A 129 20.50 6.64 -15.15
C ASN A 129 19.85 6.34 -16.51
N ARG A 130 20.06 7.21 -17.51
CA ARG A 130 19.50 7.09 -18.88
C ARG A 130 19.74 5.72 -19.52
N LEU A 131 20.85 5.06 -19.21
CA LEU A 131 21.17 3.72 -19.71
C LEU A 131 20.24 2.65 -19.09
N MET A 132 20.00 2.72 -17.79
CA MET A 132 19.09 1.78 -17.08
C MET A 132 17.63 1.98 -17.53
N TYR A 133 17.21 3.23 -17.74
CA TYR A 133 15.89 3.54 -18.31
C TYR A 133 15.73 2.92 -19.71
N TRP A 134 16.74 3.03 -20.57
CA TRP A 134 16.72 2.43 -21.92
C TRP A 134 16.66 0.91 -21.86
N LEU A 135 17.49 0.24 -21.02
CA LEU A 135 17.47 -1.21 -20.85
C LEU A 135 16.10 -1.70 -20.35
N ARG A 136 15.53 -1.03 -19.36
CA ARG A 136 14.21 -1.34 -18.84
C ARG A 136 13.12 -1.17 -19.90
N SER A 137 13.18 -0.10 -20.68
CA SER A 137 12.23 0.13 -21.78
C SER A 137 12.33 -0.94 -22.86
N CYS A 138 13.53 -1.41 -23.19
CA CYS A 138 13.72 -2.54 -24.10
C CYS A 138 13.15 -3.85 -23.54
N TYR A 139 13.35 -4.10 -22.25
CA TYR A 139 12.79 -5.26 -21.55
C TYR A 139 11.26 -5.26 -21.60
N TYR A 140 10.60 -4.17 -21.22
CA TYR A 140 9.13 -4.08 -21.27
C TYR A 140 8.58 -4.21 -22.69
N LYS A 141 9.22 -3.61 -23.71
CA LYS A 141 8.83 -3.77 -25.12
C LYS A 141 8.95 -5.23 -25.58
N THR A 142 9.95 -5.94 -25.10
CA THR A 142 10.14 -7.36 -25.44
C THR A 142 9.07 -8.23 -24.79
N ILE A 143 8.80 -8.00 -23.49
CA ILE A 143 7.75 -8.74 -22.77
C ILE A 143 6.37 -8.45 -23.36
N LYS A 144 6.07 -7.20 -23.72
CA LYS A 144 4.80 -6.83 -24.36
C LYS A 144 4.55 -7.59 -25.68
N LYS A 145 5.62 -7.96 -26.40
CA LYS A 145 5.52 -8.79 -27.62
C LYS A 145 5.35 -10.28 -27.34
N LEU A 146 5.77 -10.74 -26.16
CA LEU A 146 5.74 -12.15 -25.77
C LEU A 146 4.56 -12.49 -24.86
N SER A 147 3.89 -11.49 -24.31
CA SER A 147 2.76 -11.65 -23.39
C SER A 147 1.45 -11.35 -24.11
N ASP A 148 0.47 -12.24 -23.93
CA ASP A 148 -0.91 -12.03 -24.36
C ASP A 148 -1.70 -11.10 -23.42
N VAL A 149 -1.07 -10.62 -22.33
CA VAL A 149 -1.67 -9.70 -21.35
C VAL A 149 -1.13 -8.30 -21.59
N GLU A 150 -2.03 -7.32 -21.69
CA GLU A 150 -1.68 -5.92 -21.81
C GLU A 150 -0.97 -5.45 -20.52
N GLN A 151 0.31 -5.09 -20.64
CA GLN A 151 1.12 -4.64 -19.50
C GLN A 151 1.11 -3.12 -19.44
N ILE A 152 0.85 -2.59 -18.23
CA ILE A 152 0.94 -1.16 -17.96
C ILE A 152 2.42 -0.79 -17.86
N GLU A 153 2.90 0.02 -18.81
CA GLU A 153 4.28 0.52 -18.82
C GLU A 153 4.49 1.44 -17.60
N HIS A 154 5.66 1.34 -16.95
CA HIS A 154 6.02 2.11 -15.76
C HIS A 154 5.18 1.83 -14.49
N PHE A 155 4.45 0.73 -14.47
CA PHE A 155 3.89 0.23 -13.23
C PHE A 155 5.03 -0.29 -12.35
N THR A 156 5.39 0.47 -11.35
CA THR A 156 6.23 0.01 -10.25
C THR A 156 5.28 -0.40 -9.14
N GLY A 157 4.81 -1.65 -9.20
CA GLY A 157 4.20 -2.26 -8.03
C GLY A 157 5.26 -2.29 -6.94
N SER A 158 5.01 -1.60 -5.85
CA SER A 158 5.78 -1.72 -4.61
C SER A 158 5.54 -3.09 -4.02
#